data_8a5312154b2e7f8ea43ae577905716c1
#
_entry.id   8a5312154b2e7f8ea43ae577905716c1
#
_cell.length_a   1.000
_cell.length_b   1.000
_cell.length_c   1.000
_cell.angle_alpha   90.00
_cell.angle_beta   90.00
_cell.angle_gamma   90.00
#
_symmetry.space_group_name_H-M   'P 1'
#
loop_
_entity.id
_entity.type
_entity.pdbx_description
1 polymer ?
#
loop_
_entity_poly.entity_id
_entity_poly.type
_entity_poly.pdbx_seq_one_letter_code
_entity_poly.pdbx_strand_id
1 'polypeptide(L)'
;MAEYNFKTGVDAGEYRDFLNVSPAYCFTQLPEWSEVKDNWDHDICMLYKDGAPAVGALLLIRHLPMGKKLIYSPRGPVGDFGDAEAMREFSTQLKKYAKKIGAIAVKADPFVIRENYENQNAADFGNSFDKTIRVMQECGFVHRGLSTDINAYFQPRFNMAIPLFNENGPIDSAGFLKAVPKKTRYYMGSFHNSKGIEFIKANPDDDLSEFVRLLGQTEKRQGISLRNEEYFKKIRHAFGDRAVIYYARMHLDRYVEYLEGLIAKKQNIPENTRKLDEAKALIEEKGNTVNLAASLVIMPDPQANLKIAEYLYAGSDLSVLSTLCASVGLIYAGVCDSIDAGCDYFNLGGVDGSFEDHLSKFKIKFVPHIFEYVGEFDMPVDKVMYLGFEKLLPMAKKAIKKIKK
;
A
#
# COMPACT_ATOMS: atom_id res chain seq x y z
N MET A 1 -22.73 -13.95 31.52
CA MET A 1 -22.65 -12.98 30.41
C MET A 1 -21.21 -12.48 30.34
N ALA A 2 -20.62 -12.33 29.17
CA ALA A 2 -19.28 -11.80 29.05
C ALA A 2 -19.25 -10.35 29.57
N GLU A 3 -18.16 -9.97 30.25
CA GLU A 3 -17.92 -8.62 30.70
C GLU A 3 -17.22 -7.82 29.60
N TYR A 4 -17.79 -6.68 29.20
CA TYR A 4 -17.24 -5.83 28.18
C TYR A 4 -16.75 -4.49 28.75
N ASN A 5 -15.52 -4.10 28.38
CA ASN A 5 -14.92 -2.83 28.76
C ASN A 5 -14.38 -2.12 27.51
N PHE A 6 -14.94 -0.98 27.17
CA PHE A 6 -14.49 -0.14 26.03
C PHE A 6 -13.63 1.00 26.51
N LYS A 7 -12.43 1.14 25.93
CA LYS A 7 -11.49 2.22 26.23
C LYS A 7 -11.20 3.06 24.99
N THR A 8 -10.97 4.36 25.18
CA THR A 8 -10.40 5.30 24.20
C THR A 8 -9.10 5.84 24.77
N GLY A 9 -8.23 6.43 23.95
CA GLY A 9 -6.90 6.86 24.39
C GLY A 9 -6.04 5.69 24.81
N VAL A 10 -6.18 4.56 24.14
CA VAL A 10 -5.37 3.35 24.44
C VAL A 10 -3.93 3.62 24.02
N ASP A 11 -2.99 3.13 24.85
CA ASP A 11 -1.57 3.23 24.58
C ASP A 11 -1.16 2.58 23.26
N ALA A 12 -0.25 3.22 22.52
CA ALA A 12 0.18 2.75 21.21
C ALA A 12 0.88 1.39 21.27
N GLY A 13 1.62 1.09 22.35
CA GLY A 13 2.28 -0.20 22.57
C GLY A 13 1.26 -1.30 22.82
N GLU A 14 0.28 -1.07 23.71
CA GLU A 14 -0.81 -1.99 23.99
C GLU A 14 -1.61 -2.34 22.72
N TYR A 15 -1.89 -1.32 21.89
CA TYR A 15 -2.59 -1.54 20.63
C TYR A 15 -1.74 -2.30 19.61
N ARG A 16 -0.43 -2.02 19.52
CA ARG A 16 0.48 -2.77 18.66
C ARG A 16 0.57 -4.24 19.05
N ASP A 17 0.64 -4.54 20.35
CA ASP A 17 0.64 -5.92 20.84
C ASP A 17 -0.63 -6.67 20.44
N PHE A 18 -1.79 -6.01 20.53
CA PHE A 18 -3.05 -6.56 20.03
C PHE A 18 -3.02 -6.81 18.52
N LEU A 19 -2.50 -5.88 17.74
CA LEU A 19 -2.38 -6.02 16.28
C LEU A 19 -1.46 -7.21 15.93
N ASN A 20 -0.31 -7.32 16.60
CA ASN A 20 0.69 -8.34 16.29
C ASN A 20 0.19 -9.77 16.50
N VAL A 21 -0.74 -10.00 17.43
CA VAL A 21 -1.37 -11.30 17.63
C VAL A 21 -2.66 -11.51 16.82
N SER A 22 -3.15 -10.46 16.16
CA SER A 22 -4.33 -10.54 15.30
C SER A 22 -4.02 -11.37 14.04
N PRO A 23 -4.99 -12.15 13.51
CA PRO A 23 -4.77 -12.99 12.32
C PRO A 23 -4.37 -12.16 11.11
N ALA A 24 -4.93 -10.96 10.95
CA ALA A 24 -4.62 -10.06 9.86
C ALA A 24 -4.94 -8.60 10.23
N TYR A 25 -4.07 -7.69 9.80
CA TYR A 25 -4.31 -6.26 9.82
C TYR A 25 -3.49 -5.57 8.70
N CYS A 26 -3.82 -4.32 8.40
CA CYS A 26 -3.07 -3.51 7.46
C CYS A 26 -2.18 -2.50 8.22
N PHE A 27 -1.01 -2.16 7.66
CA PHE A 27 -0.10 -1.15 8.21
C PHE A 27 -0.78 0.20 8.53
N THR A 28 -1.91 0.50 7.86
CA THR A 28 -2.71 1.71 8.13
C THR A 28 -3.45 1.69 9.48
N GLN A 29 -3.46 0.54 10.18
CA GLN A 29 -3.92 0.43 11.57
C GLN A 29 -2.78 0.59 12.58
N LEU A 30 -1.53 0.59 12.15
CA LEU A 30 -0.41 0.84 13.06
C LEU A 30 -0.45 2.27 13.61
N PRO A 31 -0.07 2.51 14.87
CA PRO A 31 -0.01 3.85 15.47
C PRO A 31 0.83 4.84 14.64
N GLU A 32 1.90 4.38 14.01
CA GLU A 32 2.77 5.15 13.12
C GLU A 32 2.01 5.82 11.98
N TRP A 33 0.91 5.21 11.53
CA TRP A 33 0.11 5.81 10.47
C TRP A 33 -0.59 7.09 10.89
N SER A 34 -0.92 7.25 12.17
CA SER A 34 -1.48 8.50 12.68
C SER A 34 -0.48 9.65 12.63
N GLU A 35 0.81 9.37 12.84
CA GLU A 35 1.88 10.36 12.73
C GLU A 35 2.06 10.83 11.28
N VAL A 36 1.93 9.92 10.31
CA VAL A 36 1.92 10.26 8.88
C VAL A 36 0.71 11.12 8.50
N LYS A 37 -0.43 10.94 9.21
CA LYS A 37 -1.69 11.65 8.99
C LYS A 37 -1.89 12.83 9.96
N ASP A 38 -0.83 13.52 10.31
CA ASP A 38 -0.78 14.61 11.28
C ASP A 38 -1.75 15.80 11.02
N ASN A 39 -2.33 15.87 9.81
CA ASN A 39 -3.40 16.81 9.47
C ASN A 39 -4.81 16.34 9.89
N TRP A 40 -4.90 15.19 10.57
CA TRP A 40 -6.09 14.66 11.23
C TRP A 40 -5.77 14.44 12.69
N ASP A 41 -6.72 14.73 13.59
CA ASP A 41 -6.62 14.20 14.95
C ASP A 41 -6.72 12.66 14.88
N HIS A 42 -6.29 12.00 15.93
CA HIS A 42 -6.43 10.53 16.02
C HIS A 42 -6.79 10.10 17.43
N ASP A 43 -7.31 8.89 17.54
CA ASP A 43 -7.52 8.17 18.81
C ASP A 43 -7.37 6.67 18.54
N ILE A 44 -7.04 5.92 19.56
CA ILE A 44 -7.04 4.46 19.53
C ILE A 44 -8.10 3.98 20.51
N CYS A 45 -9.04 3.16 20.02
CA CYS A 45 -10.05 2.56 20.88
C CYS A 45 -9.98 1.04 20.83
N MET A 46 -10.25 0.41 21.99
CA MET A 46 -10.28 -1.04 22.13
C MET A 46 -11.46 -1.48 22.99
N LEU A 47 -12.02 -2.62 22.63
CA LEU A 47 -12.97 -3.38 23.44
C LEU A 47 -12.27 -4.60 24.06
N TYR A 48 -12.40 -4.75 25.34
CA TYR A 48 -11.94 -5.91 26.08
C TYR A 48 -13.17 -6.77 26.42
N LYS A 49 -13.03 -8.08 26.25
CA LYS A 49 -14.00 -9.10 26.63
C LYS A 49 -13.38 -9.98 27.71
N ASP A 50 -13.99 -10.03 28.87
CA ASP A 50 -13.49 -10.78 30.02
C ASP A 50 -12.01 -10.44 30.37
N GLY A 51 -11.65 -9.17 30.22
CA GLY A 51 -10.32 -8.61 30.46
C GLY A 51 -9.30 -8.75 29.32
N ALA A 52 -9.61 -9.50 28.25
CA ALA A 52 -8.72 -9.69 27.09
C ALA A 52 -9.11 -8.75 25.92
N PRO A 53 -8.16 -8.19 25.17
CA PRO A 53 -8.43 -7.42 23.94
C PRO A 53 -9.22 -8.26 22.93
N ALA A 54 -10.33 -7.74 22.40
CA ALA A 54 -11.18 -8.43 21.45
C ALA A 54 -11.36 -7.69 20.12
N VAL A 55 -11.53 -6.37 20.16
CA VAL A 55 -11.67 -5.52 18.97
C VAL A 55 -10.94 -4.22 19.20
N GLY A 56 -10.21 -3.75 18.19
CA GLY A 56 -9.48 -2.48 18.26
C GLY A 56 -9.55 -1.69 16.95
N ALA A 57 -9.36 -0.37 17.04
CA ALA A 57 -9.30 0.49 15.87
C ALA A 57 -8.44 1.72 16.11
N LEU A 58 -7.54 2.02 15.15
CA LEU A 58 -7.00 3.36 14.98
C LEU A 58 -8.06 4.21 14.27
N LEU A 59 -8.40 5.33 14.85
CA LEU A 59 -9.37 6.30 14.37
C LEU A 59 -8.67 7.57 13.91
N LEU A 60 -8.78 7.92 12.65
CA LEU A 60 -8.41 9.21 12.11
C LEU A 60 -9.63 10.14 12.17
N ILE A 61 -9.47 11.33 12.71
CA ILE A 61 -10.58 12.26 13.02
C ILE A 61 -10.38 13.54 12.23
N ARG A 62 -11.19 13.72 11.19
CA ARG A 62 -11.16 14.90 10.34
C ARG A 62 -12.10 15.97 10.83
N HIS A 63 -11.60 17.20 10.96
CA HIS A 63 -12.44 18.37 11.21
C HIS A 63 -13.23 18.75 9.95
N LEU A 64 -14.50 19.02 10.16
CA LEU A 64 -15.44 19.50 9.14
C LEU A 64 -15.94 20.91 9.51
N PRO A 65 -16.54 21.66 8.57
CA PRO A 65 -17.18 22.93 8.88
C PRO A 65 -18.19 22.83 10.05
N MET A 66 -18.47 23.95 10.70
CA MET A 66 -19.39 24.06 11.85
C MET A 66 -18.99 23.22 13.07
N GLY A 67 -17.70 23.00 13.29
CA GLY A 67 -17.18 22.23 14.43
C GLY A 67 -17.55 20.74 14.42
N LYS A 68 -18.04 20.23 13.28
CA LYS A 68 -18.33 18.80 13.12
C LYS A 68 -17.07 18.01 12.80
N LYS A 69 -17.16 16.68 12.97
CA LYS A 69 -16.04 15.76 12.71
C LYS A 69 -16.51 14.58 11.85
N LEU A 70 -15.56 13.96 11.15
CA LEU A 70 -15.72 12.67 10.49
C LEU A 70 -14.63 11.75 11.03
N ILE A 71 -15.02 10.57 11.49
CA ILE A 71 -14.09 9.51 11.89
C ILE A 71 -13.87 8.57 10.71
N TYR A 72 -12.61 8.15 10.51
CA TYR A 72 -12.27 7.11 9.56
C TYR A 72 -11.28 6.13 10.19
N SER A 73 -11.61 4.84 10.15
CA SER A 73 -10.71 3.74 10.54
C SER A 73 -10.20 3.03 9.28
N PRO A 74 -8.99 3.39 8.79
CA PRO A 74 -8.45 2.82 7.55
C PRO A 74 -8.10 1.34 7.75
N ARG A 75 -8.72 0.46 6.97
CA ARG A 75 -8.61 -1.01 7.10
C ARG A 75 -8.96 -1.56 8.50
N GLY A 76 -9.73 -0.80 9.26
CA GLY A 76 -10.27 -1.22 10.56
C GLY A 76 -11.81 -1.25 10.56
N PRO A 77 -12.38 -1.70 11.71
CA PRO A 77 -11.72 -2.19 12.92
C PRO A 77 -11.04 -3.55 12.72
N VAL A 78 -10.10 -3.89 13.61
CA VAL A 78 -9.43 -5.19 13.69
C VAL A 78 -10.08 -6.02 14.81
N GLY A 79 -10.37 -7.29 14.53
CA GLY A 79 -11.00 -8.20 15.47
C GLY A 79 -11.62 -9.42 14.77
N ASP A 80 -12.23 -10.31 15.56
CA ASP A 80 -12.98 -11.45 15.03
C ASP A 80 -14.42 -11.05 14.70
N PHE A 81 -14.74 -10.91 13.41
CA PHE A 81 -16.12 -10.70 12.94
C PHE A 81 -17.01 -11.94 13.13
N GLY A 82 -16.43 -13.08 13.53
CA GLY A 82 -17.14 -14.25 13.99
C GLY A 82 -17.82 -14.04 15.35
N ASP A 83 -17.24 -13.22 16.24
CA ASP A 83 -17.83 -12.78 17.50
C ASP A 83 -18.74 -11.56 17.28
N ALA A 84 -19.95 -11.82 16.77
CA ALA A 84 -20.92 -10.79 16.48
C ALA A 84 -21.35 -9.98 17.73
N GLU A 85 -21.26 -10.56 18.93
CA GLU A 85 -21.60 -9.88 20.18
C GLU A 85 -20.54 -8.82 20.53
N ALA A 86 -19.25 -9.18 20.47
CA ALA A 86 -18.17 -8.24 20.68
C ALA A 86 -18.18 -7.11 19.63
N MET A 87 -18.41 -7.44 18.36
CA MET A 87 -18.51 -6.43 17.28
C MET A 87 -19.71 -5.49 17.50
N ARG A 88 -20.83 -5.98 17.97
CA ARG A 88 -22.02 -5.16 18.28
C ARG A 88 -21.75 -4.22 19.45
N GLU A 89 -21.11 -4.72 20.52
CA GLU A 89 -20.76 -3.89 21.68
C GLU A 89 -19.73 -2.84 21.30
N PHE A 90 -18.65 -3.22 20.61
CA PHE A 90 -17.66 -2.27 20.08
C PHE A 90 -18.32 -1.16 19.26
N SER A 91 -19.16 -1.53 18.30
CA SER A 91 -19.83 -0.55 17.42
C SER A 91 -20.79 0.37 18.18
N THR A 92 -21.47 -0.16 19.20
CA THR A 92 -22.35 0.61 20.08
C THR A 92 -21.57 1.67 20.87
N GLN A 93 -20.46 1.28 21.46
CA GLN A 93 -19.60 2.19 22.22
C GLN A 93 -18.88 3.21 21.30
N LEU A 94 -18.39 2.75 20.16
CA LEU A 94 -17.79 3.61 19.14
C LEU A 94 -18.78 4.69 18.67
N LYS A 95 -20.06 4.34 18.48
CA LYS A 95 -21.11 5.31 18.11
C LYS A 95 -21.36 6.33 19.22
N LYS A 96 -21.36 5.91 20.49
CA LYS A 96 -21.50 6.82 21.64
C LYS A 96 -20.30 7.76 21.71
N TYR A 97 -19.08 7.24 21.54
CA TYR A 97 -17.86 8.04 21.48
C TYR A 97 -17.91 9.05 20.33
N ALA A 98 -18.23 8.61 19.12
CA ALA A 98 -18.34 9.48 17.95
C ALA A 98 -19.35 10.62 18.16
N LYS A 99 -20.51 10.32 18.78
CA LYS A 99 -21.50 11.34 19.14
C LYS A 99 -20.97 12.34 20.16
N LYS A 100 -20.23 11.85 21.19
CA LYS A 100 -19.63 12.70 22.23
C LYS A 100 -18.64 13.71 21.66
N ILE A 101 -17.85 13.33 20.67
CA ILE A 101 -16.85 14.23 20.04
C ILE A 101 -17.41 15.07 18.88
N GLY A 102 -18.72 14.98 18.58
CA GLY A 102 -19.37 15.74 17.52
C GLY A 102 -19.18 15.20 16.11
N ALA A 103 -18.85 13.91 15.96
CA ALA A 103 -18.74 13.29 14.64
C ALA A 103 -20.11 13.06 14.00
N ILE A 104 -20.20 13.29 12.69
CA ILE A 104 -21.43 13.05 11.90
C ILE A 104 -21.54 11.59 11.44
N ALA A 105 -20.40 10.92 11.24
CA ALA A 105 -20.34 9.52 10.84
C ALA A 105 -18.99 8.90 11.22
N VAL A 106 -18.97 7.56 11.26
CA VAL A 106 -17.75 6.76 11.27
C VAL A 106 -17.68 5.99 9.96
N LYS A 107 -16.56 6.12 9.24
CA LYS A 107 -16.21 5.31 8.07
C LYS A 107 -15.24 4.21 8.47
N ALA A 108 -15.42 3.03 7.89
CA ALA A 108 -14.58 1.86 8.12
C ALA A 108 -14.46 1.04 6.84
N ASP A 109 -13.33 0.38 6.63
CA ASP A 109 -13.12 -0.53 5.49
C ASP A 109 -12.23 -1.71 5.92
N PRO A 110 -12.76 -2.63 6.76
CA PRO A 110 -11.97 -3.67 7.42
C PRO A 110 -11.07 -4.45 6.48
N PHE A 111 -9.91 -4.88 7.00
CA PHE A 111 -8.98 -5.76 6.28
C PHE A 111 -9.55 -7.19 6.25
N VAL A 112 -10.61 -7.37 5.47
CA VAL A 112 -11.26 -8.66 5.23
C VAL A 112 -11.35 -8.85 3.73
N ILE A 113 -10.79 -9.95 3.23
CA ILE A 113 -10.72 -10.26 1.81
C ILE A 113 -11.62 -11.45 1.47
N ARG A 114 -12.08 -11.52 0.21
CA ARG A 114 -12.88 -12.63 -0.29
C ARG A 114 -12.03 -13.90 -0.35
N GLU A 115 -12.53 -14.96 0.26
CA GLU A 115 -11.97 -16.28 0.16
C GLU A 115 -12.09 -16.81 -1.27
N ASN A 116 -11.06 -17.52 -1.75
CA ASN A 116 -11.06 -18.22 -3.04
C ASN A 116 -11.36 -17.36 -4.29
N TYR A 117 -10.90 -16.12 -4.33
CA TYR A 117 -10.95 -15.35 -5.56
C TYR A 117 -9.98 -15.97 -6.60
N GLU A 118 -10.51 -16.45 -7.74
CA GLU A 118 -9.74 -16.94 -8.91
C GLU A 118 -8.52 -17.86 -8.60
N ASN A 119 -8.76 -19.09 -8.11
CA ASN A 119 -7.73 -20.10 -7.82
C ASN A 119 -6.69 -19.73 -6.74
N GLN A 120 -6.97 -18.76 -5.91
CA GLN A 120 -6.13 -18.51 -4.74
C GLN A 120 -6.39 -19.58 -3.69
N ASN A 121 -5.34 -20.26 -3.25
CA ASN A 121 -5.32 -20.85 -1.92
C ASN A 121 -5.31 -19.66 -0.96
N ALA A 122 -6.50 -19.23 -0.53
CA ALA A 122 -6.64 -18.11 0.38
C ALA A 122 -5.83 -18.41 1.64
N ALA A 123 -4.89 -17.56 1.98
CA ALA A 123 -4.42 -17.51 3.35
C ALA A 123 -5.65 -17.28 4.22
N ASP A 124 -5.80 -18.06 5.27
CA ASP A 124 -6.88 -17.85 6.22
C ASP A 124 -6.62 -16.56 7.00
N PHE A 125 -7.25 -15.47 6.53
CA PHE A 125 -7.18 -14.18 7.20
C PHE A 125 -8.16 -14.10 8.40
N GLY A 126 -8.73 -15.24 8.83
CA GLY A 126 -9.53 -15.37 10.03
C GLY A 126 -10.97 -14.86 9.94
N ASN A 127 -11.37 -14.16 8.89
CA ASN A 127 -12.69 -13.55 8.77
C ASN A 127 -13.38 -13.85 7.44
N SER A 128 -14.61 -14.35 7.50
CA SER A 128 -15.44 -14.59 6.33
C SER A 128 -15.98 -13.29 5.74
N PHE A 129 -15.83 -13.09 4.42
CA PHE A 129 -16.26 -11.91 3.67
C PHE A 129 -17.74 -11.60 3.84
N ASP A 130 -18.63 -12.56 3.52
CA ASP A 130 -20.07 -12.35 3.57
C ASP A 130 -20.60 -12.23 5.01
N LYS A 131 -20.00 -12.96 5.95
CA LYS A 131 -20.34 -12.85 7.38
C LYS A 131 -19.98 -11.46 7.90
N THR A 132 -18.81 -10.94 7.54
CA THR A 132 -18.37 -9.59 7.94
C THR A 132 -19.35 -8.52 7.45
N ILE A 133 -19.81 -8.58 6.19
CA ILE A 133 -20.81 -7.63 5.68
C ILE A 133 -22.07 -7.66 6.53
N ARG A 134 -22.60 -8.86 6.82
CA ARG A 134 -23.81 -9.02 7.63
C ARG A 134 -23.65 -8.47 9.04
N VAL A 135 -22.56 -8.86 9.72
CA VAL A 135 -22.28 -8.43 11.10
C VAL A 135 -22.12 -6.91 11.17
N MET A 136 -21.39 -6.30 10.25
CA MET A 136 -21.24 -4.84 10.21
C MET A 136 -22.59 -4.14 10.00
N GLN A 137 -23.46 -4.68 9.12
CA GLN A 137 -24.80 -4.13 8.92
C GLN A 137 -25.69 -4.27 10.18
N GLU A 138 -25.64 -5.40 10.85
CA GLU A 138 -26.34 -5.62 12.14
C GLU A 138 -25.81 -4.68 13.24
N CYS A 139 -24.55 -4.29 13.18
CA CYS A 139 -23.93 -3.28 14.06
C CYS A 139 -24.29 -1.83 13.70
N GLY A 140 -25.13 -1.61 12.70
CA GLY A 140 -25.64 -0.28 12.31
C GLY A 140 -24.77 0.46 11.30
N PHE A 141 -23.85 -0.23 10.64
CA PHE A 141 -23.13 0.28 9.47
C PHE A 141 -23.95 0.07 8.19
N VAL A 142 -23.78 0.97 7.25
CA VAL A 142 -24.32 0.90 5.89
C VAL A 142 -23.19 0.49 4.96
N HIS A 143 -23.27 -0.67 4.33
CA HIS A 143 -22.31 -1.11 3.32
C HIS A 143 -22.43 -0.27 2.05
N ARG A 144 -21.31 0.23 1.52
CA ARG A 144 -21.28 1.15 0.36
C ARG A 144 -21.31 0.44 -0.99
N GLY A 145 -21.52 -0.87 -0.99
CA GLY A 145 -21.54 -1.72 -2.17
C GLY A 145 -20.17 -2.26 -2.56
N LEU A 146 -20.11 -2.96 -3.67
CA LEU A 146 -18.95 -3.69 -4.15
C LEU A 146 -18.48 -3.14 -5.52
N SER A 147 -18.22 -1.81 -5.59
CA SER A 147 -17.72 -1.18 -6.82
C SER A 147 -16.35 -1.73 -7.21
N THR A 148 -16.14 -1.86 -8.51
CA THR A 148 -14.82 -2.22 -9.10
C THR A 148 -13.96 -1.00 -9.39
N ASP A 149 -14.52 0.22 -9.39
CA ASP A 149 -13.78 1.47 -9.63
C ASP A 149 -12.80 1.73 -8.48
N ILE A 150 -11.52 1.84 -8.80
CA ILE A 150 -10.43 2.12 -7.85
C ILE A 150 -10.66 3.39 -7.02
N ASN A 151 -11.42 4.36 -7.57
CA ASN A 151 -11.68 5.65 -6.92
C ASN A 151 -13.02 5.71 -6.18
N ALA A 152 -13.77 4.60 -6.11
CA ALA A 152 -15.11 4.58 -5.50
C ALA A 152 -15.06 4.86 -3.99
N TYR A 153 -14.00 4.44 -3.30
CA TYR A 153 -13.84 4.43 -1.85
C TYR A 153 -12.59 5.19 -1.39
N PHE A 154 -12.37 5.29 -0.08
CA PHE A 154 -11.16 5.88 0.48
C PHE A 154 -9.92 5.04 0.23
N GLN A 155 -10.08 3.71 0.26
CA GLN A 155 -9.03 2.77 -0.12
C GLN A 155 -9.48 1.93 -1.33
N PRO A 156 -8.57 1.54 -2.23
CA PRO A 156 -8.89 0.63 -3.31
C PRO A 156 -9.47 -0.69 -2.77
N ARG A 157 -10.54 -1.18 -3.39
CA ARG A 157 -11.17 -2.44 -3.00
C ARG A 157 -10.42 -3.67 -3.50
N PHE A 158 -9.58 -3.50 -4.52
CA PHE A 158 -8.73 -4.56 -5.06
C PHE A 158 -7.26 -4.18 -4.91
N ASN A 159 -6.48 -5.10 -4.36
CA ASN A 159 -5.02 -5.03 -4.38
C ASN A 159 -4.45 -6.28 -5.03
N MET A 160 -3.21 -6.18 -5.52
CA MET A 160 -2.43 -7.30 -6.02
C MET A 160 -1.25 -7.55 -5.09
N ALA A 161 -1.23 -8.71 -4.43
CA ALA A 161 -0.20 -9.10 -3.47
C ALA A 161 0.53 -10.35 -3.93
N ILE A 162 1.84 -10.29 -4.09
CA ILE A 162 2.68 -11.42 -4.48
C ILE A 162 2.79 -12.36 -3.27
N PRO A 163 2.36 -13.62 -3.35
CA PRO A 163 2.58 -14.59 -2.29
C PRO A 163 4.07 -14.96 -2.24
N LEU A 164 4.65 -14.97 -1.05
CA LEU A 164 6.03 -15.39 -0.80
C LEU A 164 6.11 -16.81 -0.24
N PHE A 165 5.10 -17.59 -0.54
CA PHE A 165 4.94 -19.00 -0.19
C PHE A 165 4.25 -19.77 -1.31
N ASN A 166 4.31 -21.09 -1.26
CA ASN A 166 3.55 -22.02 -2.10
C ASN A 166 3.01 -23.17 -1.23
N GLU A 167 2.49 -24.23 -1.86
CA GLU A 167 1.99 -25.43 -1.18
C GLU A 167 3.01 -26.15 -0.28
N ASN A 168 4.31 -25.91 -0.50
CA ASN A 168 5.40 -26.52 0.27
C ASN A 168 5.94 -25.57 1.37
N GLY A 169 5.37 -24.39 1.54
CA GLY A 169 5.78 -23.37 2.51
C GLY A 169 6.44 -22.14 1.88
N PRO A 170 7.22 -21.35 2.65
CA PRO A 170 7.91 -20.17 2.19
C PRO A 170 8.83 -20.46 0.99
N ILE A 171 8.89 -19.53 0.03
CA ILE A 171 9.79 -19.62 -1.13
C ILE A 171 11.03 -18.76 -0.94
N ASP A 172 12.11 -19.14 -1.60
CA ASP A 172 13.30 -18.29 -1.78
C ASP A 172 13.21 -17.45 -3.07
N SER A 173 14.17 -16.57 -3.29
CA SER A 173 14.23 -15.72 -4.49
C SER A 173 14.32 -16.54 -5.79
N ALA A 174 14.91 -17.74 -5.77
CA ALA A 174 14.95 -18.64 -6.93
C ALA A 174 13.57 -19.25 -7.20
N GLY A 175 12.83 -19.61 -6.17
CA GLY A 175 11.44 -20.05 -6.23
C GLY A 175 10.54 -18.98 -6.85
N PHE A 176 10.66 -17.74 -6.39
CA PHE A 176 9.94 -16.61 -6.99
C PHE A 176 10.28 -16.43 -8.48
N LEU A 177 11.56 -16.46 -8.85
CA LEU A 177 11.96 -16.38 -10.27
C LEU A 177 11.37 -17.51 -11.12
N LYS A 178 11.19 -18.71 -10.58
CA LYS A 178 10.53 -19.82 -11.30
C LYS A 178 9.04 -19.57 -11.49
N ALA A 179 8.37 -18.97 -10.52
CA ALA A 179 6.93 -18.70 -10.56
C ALA A 179 6.56 -17.65 -11.62
N VAL A 180 7.38 -16.61 -11.82
CA VAL A 180 7.05 -15.52 -12.76
C VAL A 180 7.29 -15.93 -14.22
N PRO A 181 6.49 -15.37 -15.19
CA PRO A 181 6.65 -15.65 -16.62
C PRO A 181 8.06 -15.34 -17.14
N LYS A 182 8.56 -16.13 -18.11
CA LYS A 182 9.91 -16.01 -18.68
C LYS A 182 10.26 -14.57 -19.10
N LYS A 183 9.30 -13.86 -19.72
CA LYS A 183 9.50 -12.46 -20.17
C LYS A 183 9.73 -11.50 -18.97
N THR A 184 9.01 -11.67 -17.88
CA THR A 184 9.16 -10.87 -16.66
C THR A 184 10.46 -11.22 -15.96
N ARG A 185 10.74 -12.51 -15.79
CA ARG A 185 11.98 -13.04 -15.21
C ARG A 185 13.24 -12.55 -15.91
N TYR A 186 13.18 -12.35 -17.24
CA TYR A 186 14.31 -11.81 -18.01
C TYR A 186 14.79 -10.46 -17.49
N TYR A 187 13.89 -9.60 -16.99
CA TYR A 187 14.21 -8.30 -16.41
C TYR A 187 14.49 -8.34 -14.90
N MET A 188 14.83 -9.51 -14.37
CA MET A 188 15.22 -9.72 -12.98
C MET A 188 16.61 -10.35 -12.91
N GLY A 189 17.23 -10.32 -11.74
CA GLY A 189 18.54 -10.94 -11.54
C GLY A 189 19.65 -10.29 -12.38
N SER A 190 20.43 -11.10 -13.11
CA SER A 190 21.64 -10.67 -13.80
C SER A 190 21.44 -9.70 -14.96
N PHE A 191 20.22 -9.56 -15.51
CA PHE A 191 19.96 -8.66 -16.64
C PHE A 191 20.39 -7.22 -16.38
N HIS A 192 19.99 -6.68 -15.26
CA HIS A 192 20.29 -5.29 -14.89
C HIS A 192 21.78 -5.14 -14.51
N ASN A 193 22.30 -6.04 -13.70
CA ASN A 193 23.68 -5.99 -13.26
C ASN A 193 24.67 -6.03 -14.46
N SER A 194 24.40 -6.88 -15.46
CA SER A 194 25.22 -6.95 -16.68
C SER A 194 25.25 -5.65 -17.49
N LYS A 195 24.35 -4.72 -17.24
CA LYS A 195 24.23 -3.41 -17.88
C LYS A 195 24.62 -2.25 -16.95
N GLY A 196 25.24 -2.54 -15.82
CA GLY A 196 25.64 -1.52 -14.86
C GLY A 196 24.50 -0.95 -14.02
N ILE A 197 23.34 -1.62 -13.93
CA ILE A 197 22.27 -1.23 -13.00
C ILE A 197 22.38 -2.06 -11.73
N GLU A 198 22.39 -1.38 -10.60
CA GLU A 198 22.29 -1.97 -9.27
C GLU A 198 21.02 -1.44 -8.56
N PHE A 199 20.49 -2.26 -7.66
CA PHE A 199 19.37 -1.88 -6.80
C PHE A 199 19.89 -1.64 -5.41
N ILE A 200 19.82 -0.39 -4.95
CA ILE A 200 20.37 0.04 -3.67
C ILE A 200 19.28 0.54 -2.75
N LYS A 201 19.48 0.39 -1.45
CA LYS A 201 18.65 1.04 -0.42
C LYS A 201 19.24 2.43 -0.14
N ALA A 202 18.37 3.43 -0.04
CA ALA A 202 18.75 4.73 0.48
C ALA A 202 19.14 4.59 1.98
N ASN A 203 20.10 5.40 2.42
CA ASN A 203 20.33 5.51 3.85
C ASN A 203 19.18 6.26 4.52
N PRO A 204 18.89 6.00 5.81
CA PRO A 204 17.80 6.66 6.53
C PRO A 204 17.88 8.20 6.49
N ASP A 205 19.08 8.77 6.48
CA ASP A 205 19.32 10.21 6.50
C ASP A 205 19.50 10.84 5.11
N ASP A 206 19.44 10.05 4.02
CA ASP A 206 19.58 10.58 2.68
C ASP A 206 18.45 11.57 2.36
N ASP A 207 18.80 12.61 1.61
CA ASP A 207 17.85 13.58 1.06
C ASP A 207 16.82 12.88 0.14
N LEU A 208 15.57 13.34 0.19
CA LEU A 208 14.46 12.75 -0.57
C LEU A 208 14.21 13.44 -1.92
N SER A 209 14.97 14.47 -2.27
CA SER A 209 14.76 15.25 -3.48
C SER A 209 14.77 14.38 -4.75
N GLU A 210 15.71 13.45 -4.84
CA GLU A 210 15.83 12.54 -5.97
C GLU A 210 14.65 11.54 -6.04
N PHE A 211 14.20 11.03 -4.89
CA PHE A 211 13.01 10.19 -4.81
C PHE A 211 11.77 10.96 -5.31
N VAL A 212 11.57 12.18 -4.82
CA VAL A 212 10.45 13.04 -5.23
C VAL A 212 10.56 13.43 -6.71
N ARG A 213 11.77 13.69 -7.22
CA ARG A 213 12.00 13.94 -8.66
C ARG A 213 11.50 12.79 -9.52
N LEU A 214 11.85 11.55 -9.18
CA LEU A 214 11.43 10.35 -9.92
C LEU A 214 9.92 10.11 -9.83
N LEU A 215 9.32 10.34 -8.67
CA LEU A 215 7.85 10.32 -8.51
C LEU A 215 7.18 11.38 -9.39
N GLY A 216 7.71 12.61 -9.42
CA GLY A 216 7.20 13.70 -10.24
C GLY A 216 7.21 13.41 -11.75
N GLN A 217 8.16 12.62 -12.26
CA GLN A 217 8.15 12.14 -13.63
C GLN A 217 6.94 11.21 -13.90
N THR A 218 6.63 10.36 -12.94
CA THR A 218 5.44 9.47 -13.03
C THR A 218 4.14 10.26 -12.91
N GLU A 219 4.06 11.26 -12.02
CA GLU A 219 2.90 12.15 -11.89
C GLU A 219 2.57 12.83 -13.23
N LYS A 220 3.56 13.48 -13.84
CA LYS A 220 3.42 14.15 -15.13
C LYS A 220 2.93 13.20 -16.23
N ARG A 221 3.52 12.01 -16.30
CA ARG A 221 3.19 11.02 -17.33
C ARG A 221 1.79 10.42 -17.15
N GLN A 222 1.37 10.18 -15.91
CA GLN A 222 0.08 9.53 -15.60
C GLN A 222 -1.06 10.53 -15.36
N GLY A 223 -0.76 11.83 -15.29
CA GLY A 223 -1.77 12.85 -14.97
C GLY A 223 -2.38 12.70 -13.58
N ILE A 224 -1.62 12.17 -12.63
CA ILE A 224 -2.01 11.99 -11.22
C ILE A 224 -1.27 12.99 -10.34
N SER A 225 -1.71 13.14 -9.09
CA SER A 225 -0.99 13.91 -8.08
C SER A 225 -0.61 12.97 -6.94
N LEU A 226 0.68 12.82 -6.70
CA LEU A 226 1.23 12.07 -5.58
C LEU A 226 1.42 12.99 -4.35
N ARG A 227 2.25 12.59 -3.42
CA ARG A 227 2.53 13.34 -2.21
C ARG A 227 3.80 14.17 -2.37
N ASN A 228 3.92 15.21 -1.55
CA ASN A 228 5.12 16.05 -1.50
C ASN A 228 6.22 15.42 -0.61
N GLU A 229 7.40 16.02 -0.62
CA GLU A 229 8.56 15.55 0.14
C GLU A 229 8.30 15.47 1.65
N GLU A 230 7.60 16.46 2.23
CA GLU A 230 7.24 16.48 3.65
C GLU A 230 6.43 15.26 4.07
N TYR A 231 5.54 14.78 3.20
CA TYR A 231 4.79 13.56 3.46
C TYR A 231 5.69 12.32 3.53
N PHE A 232 6.70 12.24 2.68
CA PHE A 232 7.65 11.12 2.69
C PHE A 232 8.62 11.20 3.86
N LYS A 233 9.01 12.39 4.29
CA LYS A 233 9.76 12.60 5.54
C LYS A 233 8.98 12.09 6.75
N LYS A 234 7.67 12.36 6.81
CA LYS A 234 6.79 11.82 7.87
C LYS A 234 6.73 10.31 7.86
N ILE A 235 6.61 9.67 6.68
CA ILE A 235 6.65 8.21 6.58
C ILE A 235 7.98 7.67 7.10
N ARG A 236 9.11 8.23 6.69
CA ARG A 236 10.42 7.79 7.17
C ARG A 236 10.58 7.99 8.67
N HIS A 237 10.12 9.10 9.19
CA HIS A 237 10.17 9.38 10.64
C HIS A 237 9.32 8.37 11.42
N ALA A 238 8.07 8.16 11.02
CA ALA A 238 7.12 7.32 11.74
C ALA A 238 7.51 5.82 11.69
N PHE A 239 7.93 5.32 10.52
CA PHE A 239 8.24 3.90 10.33
C PHE A 239 9.71 3.55 10.51
N GLY A 240 10.60 4.55 10.60
CA GLY A 240 12.05 4.32 10.77
C GLY A 240 12.62 3.39 9.72
N ASP A 241 13.40 2.40 10.14
CA ASP A 241 14.06 1.41 9.27
C ASP A 241 13.07 0.54 8.47
N ARG A 242 11.80 0.52 8.85
CA ARG A 242 10.75 -0.17 8.11
C ARG A 242 10.29 0.58 6.85
N ALA A 243 10.59 1.87 6.72
CA ALA A 243 10.31 2.67 5.52
C ALA A 243 11.51 2.65 4.57
N VAL A 244 11.61 1.61 3.74
CA VAL A 244 12.75 1.36 2.87
C VAL A 244 12.55 2.02 1.50
N ILE A 245 13.47 2.90 1.12
CA ILE A 245 13.50 3.48 -0.23
C ILE A 245 14.57 2.75 -1.04
N TYR A 246 14.17 2.29 -2.23
CA TYR A 246 15.07 1.66 -3.19
C TYR A 246 15.28 2.57 -4.39
N TYR A 247 16.50 2.55 -4.93
CA TYR A 247 16.85 3.16 -6.21
C TYR A 247 17.40 2.12 -7.19
N ALA A 248 16.98 2.22 -8.45
CA ALA A 248 17.64 1.56 -9.56
C ALA A 248 18.73 2.52 -10.08
N ARG A 249 19.95 2.36 -9.60
CA ARG A 249 21.11 3.18 -9.94
C ARG A 249 21.83 2.61 -11.14
N MET A 250 22.01 3.45 -12.15
CA MET A 250 22.76 3.13 -13.36
C MET A 250 24.18 3.69 -13.25
N HIS A 251 25.16 2.85 -13.51
CA HIS A 251 26.57 3.21 -13.73
C HIS A 251 26.80 3.31 -15.23
N LEU A 252 26.88 4.51 -15.75
CA LEU A 252 26.91 4.78 -17.18
C LEU A 252 28.22 4.31 -17.84
N ASP A 253 29.35 4.37 -17.14
CA ASP A 253 30.64 3.80 -17.58
C ASP A 253 30.53 2.28 -17.86
N ARG A 254 29.93 1.53 -16.95
CA ARG A 254 29.69 0.09 -17.12
C ARG A 254 28.73 -0.20 -18.28
N TYR A 255 27.78 0.68 -18.49
CA TYR A 255 26.83 0.55 -19.61
C TYR A 255 27.53 0.84 -20.94
N VAL A 256 28.41 1.83 -20.99
CA VAL A 256 29.26 2.13 -22.13
C VAL A 256 30.12 0.91 -22.48
N GLU A 257 30.85 0.34 -21.51
CA GLU A 257 31.63 -0.89 -21.70
C GLU A 257 30.79 -2.06 -22.24
N TYR A 258 29.58 -2.25 -21.67
CA TYR A 258 28.66 -3.27 -22.14
C TYR A 258 28.28 -3.07 -23.61
N LEU A 259 27.94 -1.84 -24.04
CA LEU A 259 27.55 -1.52 -25.40
C LEU A 259 28.73 -1.64 -26.38
N GLU A 260 29.89 -1.19 -26.00
CA GLU A 260 31.14 -1.35 -26.78
C GLU A 260 31.46 -2.84 -27.00
N GLY A 261 31.26 -3.67 -25.96
CA GLY A 261 31.39 -5.13 -26.07
C GLY A 261 30.40 -5.77 -27.04
N LEU A 262 29.15 -5.27 -27.13
CA LEU A 262 28.15 -5.74 -28.10
C LEU A 262 28.52 -5.32 -29.52
N ILE A 263 29.01 -4.09 -29.72
CA ILE A 263 29.44 -3.55 -31.01
C ILE A 263 30.63 -4.35 -31.52
N ALA A 264 31.63 -4.62 -30.66
CA ALA A 264 32.80 -5.43 -31.02
C ALA A 264 32.42 -6.85 -31.45
N LYS A 265 31.35 -7.42 -30.86
CA LYS A 265 30.76 -8.72 -31.27
C LYS A 265 29.82 -8.62 -32.48
N LYS A 266 29.77 -7.47 -33.13
CA LYS A 266 28.90 -7.19 -34.30
C LYS A 266 27.40 -7.43 -34.05
N GLN A 267 26.95 -7.20 -32.80
CA GLN A 267 25.55 -7.35 -32.41
C GLN A 267 24.81 -6.02 -32.55
N ASN A 268 23.78 -5.98 -33.41
CA ASN A 268 22.89 -4.83 -33.65
C ASN A 268 23.61 -3.46 -33.60
N ILE A 269 24.67 -3.31 -34.42
CA ILE A 269 25.58 -2.16 -34.41
C ILE A 269 24.85 -0.82 -34.45
N PRO A 270 23.88 -0.55 -35.36
CA PRO A 270 23.26 0.77 -35.44
C PRO A 270 22.53 1.20 -34.15
N GLU A 271 21.79 0.27 -33.54
CA GLU A 271 21.06 0.56 -32.29
C GLU A 271 21.99 0.71 -31.10
N ASN A 272 23.03 -0.15 -31.00
CA ASN A 272 23.97 -0.08 -29.89
C ASN A 272 24.87 1.14 -29.99
N THR A 273 25.23 1.60 -31.19
CA THR A 273 25.97 2.86 -31.37
C THR A 273 25.12 4.04 -30.93
N ARG A 274 23.85 4.12 -31.33
CA ARG A 274 22.94 5.18 -30.88
C ARG A 274 22.81 5.21 -29.34
N LYS A 275 22.64 4.03 -28.70
CA LYS A 275 22.59 3.91 -27.23
C LYS A 275 23.91 4.32 -26.57
N LEU A 276 25.03 4.02 -27.20
CA LEU A 276 26.37 4.40 -26.71
C LEU A 276 26.53 5.93 -26.73
N ASP A 277 26.13 6.59 -27.83
CA ASP A 277 26.18 8.04 -27.94
C ASP A 277 25.25 8.71 -26.91
N GLU A 278 24.04 8.15 -26.72
CA GLU A 278 23.10 8.59 -25.67
C GLU A 278 23.70 8.45 -24.26
N ALA A 279 24.36 7.32 -23.96
CA ALA A 279 25.00 7.10 -22.67
C ALA A 279 26.19 8.06 -22.44
N LYS A 280 27.01 8.32 -23.46
CA LYS A 280 28.12 9.28 -23.36
C LYS A 280 27.62 10.72 -23.15
N ALA A 281 26.56 11.13 -23.85
CA ALA A 281 25.94 12.43 -23.62
C ALA A 281 25.36 12.57 -22.20
N LEU A 282 24.77 11.50 -21.65
CA LEU A 282 24.29 11.49 -20.27
C LEU A 282 25.42 11.60 -19.24
N ILE A 283 26.59 11.02 -19.51
CA ILE A 283 27.77 11.18 -18.65
C ILE A 283 28.21 12.65 -18.61
N GLU A 284 28.23 13.32 -19.76
CA GLU A 284 28.60 14.74 -19.85
C GLU A 284 27.59 15.65 -19.15
N GLU A 285 26.28 15.33 -19.22
CA GLU A 285 25.20 16.12 -18.62
C GLU A 285 25.04 15.88 -17.12
N LYS A 286 25.10 14.62 -16.68
CA LYS A 286 24.64 14.19 -15.33
C LYS A 286 25.72 13.49 -14.50
N GLY A 287 26.92 13.29 -15.06
CA GLY A 287 27.96 12.49 -14.45
C GLY A 287 27.76 10.99 -14.64
N ASN A 288 28.60 10.19 -13.99
CA ASN A 288 28.70 8.74 -14.24
C ASN A 288 27.55 7.90 -13.66
N THR A 289 26.73 8.47 -12.77
CA THR A 289 25.61 7.72 -12.14
C THR A 289 24.32 8.48 -12.27
N VAL A 290 23.24 7.73 -12.62
CA VAL A 290 21.86 8.26 -12.68
C VAL A 290 20.91 7.27 -12.03
N ASN A 291 19.88 7.76 -11.33
CA ASN A 291 18.81 6.91 -10.82
C ASN A 291 17.66 6.87 -11.86
N LEU A 292 17.33 5.67 -12.33
CA LEU A 292 16.31 5.43 -13.36
C LEU A 292 14.92 5.29 -12.76
N ALA A 293 14.82 4.77 -11.57
CA ALA A 293 13.57 4.54 -10.87
C ALA A 293 13.79 4.48 -9.35
N ALA A 294 12.74 4.72 -8.60
CA ALA A 294 12.73 4.57 -7.15
C ALA A 294 11.42 3.99 -6.65
N SER A 295 11.44 3.35 -5.49
CA SER A 295 10.24 2.88 -4.79
C SER A 295 10.39 3.01 -3.29
N LEU A 296 9.25 3.18 -2.60
CA LEU A 296 9.12 3.14 -1.15
C LEU A 296 8.34 1.90 -0.76
N VAL A 297 8.90 1.11 0.11
CA VAL A 297 8.30 -0.10 0.69
C VAL A 297 8.20 0.08 2.21
N ILE A 298 7.03 -0.22 2.78
CA ILE A 298 6.87 -0.34 4.23
C ILE A 298 7.00 -1.82 4.59
N MET A 299 8.02 -2.15 5.36
CA MET A 299 8.20 -3.50 5.91
C MET A 299 7.27 -3.71 7.10
N PRO A 300 6.70 -4.92 7.28
CA PRO A 300 5.82 -5.22 8.41
C PRO A 300 6.56 -5.15 9.74
N ASP A 301 5.79 -5.13 10.84
CA ASP A 301 6.36 -5.39 12.15
C ASP A 301 6.90 -6.84 12.18
N PRO A 302 8.16 -7.07 12.62
CA PRO A 302 8.73 -8.41 12.68
C PRO A 302 7.95 -9.38 13.59
N GLN A 303 7.17 -8.85 14.55
CA GLN A 303 6.35 -9.63 15.48
C GLN A 303 4.93 -9.91 14.96
N ALA A 304 4.53 -9.33 13.83
CA ALA A 304 3.21 -9.55 13.26
C ALA A 304 2.98 -11.01 12.87
N ASN A 305 1.79 -11.54 13.17
CA ASN A 305 1.39 -12.89 12.75
C ASN A 305 1.32 -13.02 11.23
N LEU A 306 0.76 -12.00 10.55
CA LEU A 306 0.73 -11.90 9.10
C LEU A 306 1.65 -10.77 8.66
N LYS A 307 2.69 -11.08 7.90
CA LYS A 307 3.73 -10.14 7.47
C LYS A 307 3.53 -9.73 6.02
N ILE A 308 3.03 -8.53 5.79
CA ILE A 308 2.83 -7.98 4.45
C ILE A 308 3.76 -6.78 4.26
N ALA A 309 4.70 -6.89 3.32
CA ALA A 309 5.47 -5.74 2.86
C ALA A 309 4.65 -4.94 1.84
N GLU A 310 4.59 -3.62 1.99
CA GLU A 310 3.73 -2.73 1.22
C GLU A 310 4.53 -1.88 0.22
N TYR A 311 4.46 -2.18 -1.07
CA TYR A 311 5.02 -1.37 -2.15
C TYR A 311 4.14 -0.14 -2.37
N LEU A 312 4.44 0.92 -1.61
CA LEU A 312 3.50 2.02 -1.38
C LEU A 312 3.57 3.11 -2.46
N TYR A 313 4.78 3.48 -2.88
CA TYR A 313 5.02 4.48 -3.93
C TYR A 313 6.15 4.04 -4.84
N ALA A 314 6.03 4.38 -6.13
CA ALA A 314 7.10 4.17 -7.09
C ALA A 314 7.08 5.23 -8.19
N GLY A 315 8.27 5.59 -8.65
CA GLY A 315 8.46 6.52 -9.75
C GLY A 315 9.60 6.09 -10.67
N SER A 316 9.52 6.49 -11.94
CA SER A 316 10.55 6.18 -12.92
C SER A 316 10.69 7.28 -13.96
N ASP A 317 11.92 7.55 -14.34
CA ASP A 317 12.26 8.43 -15.44
C ASP A 317 12.38 7.61 -16.73
N LEU A 318 11.33 7.63 -17.56
CA LEU A 318 11.32 6.92 -18.84
C LEU A 318 11.97 7.71 -19.97
N SER A 319 12.39 8.97 -19.74
CA SER A 319 13.16 9.74 -20.71
C SER A 319 14.60 9.23 -20.84
N VAL A 320 15.06 8.47 -19.83
CA VAL A 320 16.40 7.92 -19.76
C VAL A 320 16.32 6.39 -19.83
N LEU A 321 16.89 5.79 -20.86
CA LEU A 321 17.09 4.35 -21.00
C LEU A 321 15.85 3.49 -20.66
N SER A 322 14.67 3.94 -21.12
CA SER A 322 13.36 3.35 -20.77
C SER A 322 13.24 1.84 -21.08
N THR A 323 14.02 1.33 -22.03
CA THR A 323 14.03 -0.09 -22.43
C THR A 323 14.61 -1.03 -21.39
N LEU A 324 15.26 -0.50 -20.35
CA LEU A 324 15.90 -1.29 -19.30
C LEU A 324 14.93 -1.79 -18.24
N CYS A 325 13.67 -1.36 -18.26
CA CYS A 325 12.61 -1.83 -17.36
C CYS A 325 13.02 -1.83 -15.87
N ALA A 326 13.69 -0.76 -15.41
CA ALA A 326 14.24 -0.65 -14.05
C ALA A 326 13.20 -0.89 -12.93
N SER A 327 11.92 -0.51 -13.15
CA SER A 327 10.84 -0.75 -12.19
C SER A 327 10.59 -2.23 -11.90
N VAL A 328 10.85 -3.13 -12.88
CA VAL A 328 10.72 -4.58 -12.67
C VAL A 328 11.80 -5.09 -11.72
N GLY A 329 13.03 -4.58 -11.86
CA GLY A 329 14.12 -4.92 -10.96
C GLY A 329 13.92 -4.36 -9.55
N LEU A 330 13.32 -3.17 -9.40
CA LEU A 330 12.97 -2.63 -8.07
C LEU A 330 11.95 -3.51 -7.34
N ILE A 331 10.92 -3.98 -8.03
CA ILE A 331 9.96 -4.94 -7.44
C ILE A 331 10.69 -6.22 -7.03
N TYR A 332 11.58 -6.74 -7.88
CA TYR A 332 12.36 -7.93 -7.54
C TYR A 332 13.26 -7.72 -6.32
N ALA A 333 13.95 -6.59 -6.20
CA ALA A 333 14.75 -6.25 -5.04
C ALA A 333 13.90 -6.20 -3.75
N GLY A 334 12.75 -5.53 -3.80
CA GLY A 334 11.81 -5.48 -2.66
C GLY A 334 11.25 -6.85 -2.28
N VAL A 335 10.96 -7.70 -3.27
CA VAL A 335 10.53 -9.09 -3.04
C VAL A 335 11.62 -9.90 -2.35
N CYS A 336 12.87 -9.81 -2.83
CA CYS A 336 13.99 -10.53 -2.19
C CYS A 336 14.16 -10.13 -0.72
N ASP A 337 14.18 -8.84 -0.42
CA ASP A 337 14.28 -8.36 0.96
C ASP A 337 13.07 -8.80 1.81
N SER A 338 11.88 -8.86 1.22
CA SER A 338 10.68 -9.34 1.93
C SER A 338 10.74 -10.84 2.23
N ILE A 339 11.30 -11.63 1.31
CA ILE A 339 11.56 -13.06 1.53
C ILE A 339 12.58 -13.22 2.68
N ASP A 340 13.67 -12.48 2.66
CA ASP A 340 14.71 -12.54 3.70
C ASP A 340 14.17 -12.10 5.07
N ALA A 341 13.21 -11.19 5.09
CA ALA A 341 12.50 -10.76 6.31
C ALA A 341 11.38 -11.73 6.76
N GLY A 342 11.15 -12.82 6.03
CA GLY A 342 10.12 -13.82 6.34
C GLY A 342 8.70 -13.27 6.17
N CYS A 343 8.47 -12.40 5.18
CA CYS A 343 7.15 -11.92 4.85
C CYS A 343 6.30 -13.00 4.15
N ASP A 344 4.99 -12.96 4.40
CA ASP A 344 4.01 -13.81 3.72
C ASP A 344 3.63 -13.25 2.34
N TYR A 345 3.56 -11.91 2.24
CA TYR A 345 3.19 -11.23 0.99
C TYR A 345 4.03 -9.98 0.73
N PHE A 346 4.18 -9.66 -0.57
CA PHE A 346 4.63 -8.37 -1.05
C PHE A 346 3.48 -7.70 -1.81
N ASN A 347 2.80 -6.74 -1.18
CA ASN A 347 1.63 -6.08 -1.74
C ASN A 347 2.01 -4.97 -2.70
N LEU A 348 1.69 -5.15 -3.98
CA LEU A 348 1.90 -4.16 -5.04
C LEU A 348 0.89 -3.00 -4.99
N GLY A 349 -0.07 -3.04 -4.06
CA GLY A 349 -1.09 -2.01 -3.85
C GLY A 349 -2.26 -2.07 -4.82
N GLY A 350 -3.11 -1.02 -4.75
CA GLY A 350 -4.41 -0.94 -5.39
C GLY A 350 -4.42 -1.05 -6.90
N VAL A 351 -5.49 -1.65 -7.42
CA VAL A 351 -5.79 -1.77 -8.85
C VAL A 351 -7.28 -1.54 -9.09
N ASP A 352 -7.66 -1.23 -10.34
CA ASP A 352 -9.05 -1.26 -10.76
C ASP A 352 -9.55 -2.70 -10.86
N GLY A 353 -10.76 -2.96 -10.37
CA GLY A 353 -11.33 -4.30 -10.32
C GLY A 353 -11.77 -4.86 -11.67
N SER A 354 -11.66 -4.10 -12.76
CA SER A 354 -11.79 -4.63 -14.13
C SER A 354 -10.53 -5.32 -14.61
N PHE A 355 -9.37 -5.00 -14.01
CA PHE A 355 -8.03 -5.47 -14.38
C PHE A 355 -7.61 -5.13 -15.82
N GLU A 356 -8.33 -4.26 -16.52
CA GLU A 356 -8.08 -3.92 -17.93
C GLU A 356 -7.11 -2.73 -18.11
N ASP A 357 -6.86 -1.96 -17.06
CA ASP A 357 -5.97 -0.83 -17.09
C ASP A 357 -4.48 -1.22 -17.18
N HIS A 358 -3.63 -0.27 -17.55
CA HIS A 358 -2.20 -0.51 -17.72
C HIS A 358 -1.47 -0.90 -16.44
N LEU A 359 -1.91 -0.39 -15.28
CA LEU A 359 -1.30 -0.69 -13.99
C LEU A 359 -1.61 -2.13 -13.58
N SER A 360 -2.86 -2.56 -13.73
CA SER A 360 -3.27 -3.94 -13.49
C SER A 360 -2.53 -4.92 -14.41
N LYS A 361 -2.46 -4.61 -15.72
CA LYS A 361 -1.69 -5.40 -16.71
C LYS A 361 -0.18 -5.43 -16.43
N PHE A 362 0.36 -4.44 -15.77
CA PHE A 362 1.76 -4.45 -15.31
C PHE A 362 1.93 -5.36 -14.08
N LYS A 363 1.09 -5.20 -13.06
CA LYS A 363 1.21 -5.92 -11.78
C LYS A 363 0.95 -7.42 -11.91
N ILE A 364 0.01 -7.83 -12.76
CA ILE A 364 -0.34 -9.25 -12.95
C ILE A 364 0.82 -10.10 -13.48
N LYS A 365 1.84 -9.47 -14.09
CA LYS A 365 3.07 -10.15 -14.57
C LYS A 365 3.92 -10.75 -13.44
N PHE A 366 3.67 -10.35 -12.19
CA PHE A 366 4.35 -10.85 -11.01
C PHE A 366 3.58 -11.98 -10.31
N VAL A 367 2.53 -12.49 -10.94
CA VAL A 367 1.70 -13.61 -10.45
C VAL A 367 1.12 -13.35 -9.05
N PRO A 368 0.50 -12.18 -8.83
CA PRO A 368 -0.04 -11.85 -7.52
C PRO A 368 -1.34 -12.60 -7.22
N HIS A 369 -1.63 -12.79 -5.94
CA HIS A 369 -2.99 -13.00 -5.46
C HIS A 369 -3.78 -11.69 -5.52
N ILE A 370 -5.08 -11.78 -5.80
CA ILE A 370 -5.97 -10.62 -5.79
C ILE A 370 -6.64 -10.52 -4.43
N PHE A 371 -6.37 -9.46 -3.69
CA PHE A 371 -7.05 -9.13 -2.46
C PHE A 371 -8.30 -8.31 -2.78
N GLU A 372 -9.47 -8.98 -2.84
CA GLU A 372 -10.76 -8.32 -2.96
C GLU A 372 -11.29 -8.02 -1.56
N TYR A 373 -11.14 -6.77 -1.12
CA TYR A 373 -11.60 -6.35 0.19
C TYR A 373 -13.12 -6.22 0.27
N VAL A 374 -13.63 -6.41 1.48
CA VAL A 374 -15.06 -6.32 1.82
C VAL A 374 -15.70 -4.95 1.48
N GLY A 375 -14.88 -3.92 1.26
CA GLY A 375 -15.33 -2.59 0.88
C GLY A 375 -15.56 -1.66 2.06
N GLU A 376 -16.18 -0.51 1.78
CA GLU A 376 -16.36 0.59 2.73
C GLU A 376 -17.75 0.53 3.40
N PHE A 377 -17.77 0.89 4.66
CA PHE A 377 -18.96 0.98 5.50
C PHE A 377 -19.06 2.36 6.15
N ASP A 378 -20.28 2.88 6.25
CA ASP A 378 -20.57 4.12 6.94
C ASP A 378 -21.53 3.86 8.11
N MET A 379 -21.17 4.31 9.31
CA MET A 379 -22.08 4.35 10.45
C MET A 379 -22.56 5.80 10.67
N PRO A 380 -23.78 6.15 10.26
CA PRO A 380 -24.34 7.48 10.53
C PRO A 380 -24.50 7.71 12.03
N VAL A 381 -23.92 8.80 12.54
CA VAL A 381 -24.04 9.23 13.94
C VAL A 381 -25.06 10.35 14.06
N ASP A 382 -24.96 11.39 13.22
CA ASP A 382 -25.95 12.43 13.00
C ASP A 382 -26.55 12.22 11.59
N LYS A 383 -27.72 11.59 11.52
CA LYS A 383 -28.33 11.19 10.25
C LYS A 383 -28.60 12.38 9.30
N VAL A 384 -29.00 13.53 9.83
CA VAL A 384 -29.32 14.71 9.02
C VAL A 384 -28.04 15.29 8.41
N MET A 385 -27.03 15.50 9.25
CA MET A 385 -25.75 16.03 8.80
C MET A 385 -25.02 15.05 7.87
N TYR A 386 -25.10 13.75 8.14
CA TYR A 386 -24.51 12.72 7.27
C TYR A 386 -25.17 12.73 5.86
N LEU A 387 -26.49 12.78 5.77
CA LEU A 387 -27.18 12.85 4.47
C LEU A 387 -26.84 14.14 3.71
N GLY A 388 -26.71 15.26 4.42
CA GLY A 388 -26.22 16.52 3.84
C GLY A 388 -24.80 16.38 3.29
N PHE A 389 -23.89 15.79 4.08
CA PHE A 389 -22.51 15.55 3.69
C PHE A 389 -22.40 14.65 2.45
N GLU A 390 -23.12 13.53 2.41
CA GLU A 390 -23.15 12.59 1.28
C GLU A 390 -23.63 13.25 -0.02
N LYS A 391 -24.59 14.17 0.05
CA LYS A 391 -25.07 14.93 -1.12
C LYS A 391 -24.08 16.02 -1.57
N LEU A 392 -23.45 16.71 -0.63
CA LEU A 392 -22.57 17.84 -0.93
C LEU A 392 -21.16 17.40 -1.37
N LEU A 393 -20.65 16.28 -0.86
CA LEU A 393 -19.30 15.80 -1.16
C LEU A 393 -19.06 15.54 -2.67
N PRO A 394 -19.96 14.87 -3.42
CA PRO A 394 -19.79 14.69 -4.85
C PRO A 394 -19.82 16.01 -5.63
N MET A 395 -20.67 16.97 -5.19
CA MET A 395 -20.76 18.30 -5.80
C MET A 395 -19.47 19.09 -5.59
N ALA A 396 -18.90 19.07 -4.40
CA ALA A 396 -17.62 19.69 -4.08
C ALA A 396 -16.47 19.08 -4.86
N LYS A 397 -16.39 17.74 -4.96
CA LYS A 397 -15.41 17.03 -5.80
C LYS A 397 -15.52 17.45 -7.28
N LYS A 398 -16.73 17.56 -7.82
CA LYS A 398 -16.95 18.01 -9.21
C LYS A 398 -16.53 19.47 -9.43
N ALA A 399 -16.80 20.35 -8.47
CA ALA A 399 -16.41 21.76 -8.54
C ALA A 399 -14.87 21.91 -8.53
N ILE A 400 -14.17 21.22 -7.62
CA ILE A 400 -12.70 21.23 -7.54
C ILE A 400 -12.08 20.69 -8.83
N LYS A 401 -12.65 19.63 -9.43
CA LYS A 401 -12.15 19.05 -10.69
C LYS A 401 -12.33 20.01 -11.89
N LYS A 402 -13.33 20.91 -11.85
CA LYS A 402 -13.53 21.95 -12.85
C LYS A 402 -12.56 23.14 -12.72
N ILE A 403 -12.12 23.43 -11.48
CA ILE A 403 -11.17 24.52 -11.21
C ILE A 403 -9.73 24.12 -11.55
N LYS A 404 -9.41 22.82 -11.51
CA LYS A 404 -8.08 22.27 -11.83
C LYS A 404 -7.89 21.91 -13.31
N LYS A 405 -8.90 22.10 -14.16
CA LYS A 405 -8.82 22.05 -15.62
C LYS A 405 -8.75 23.48 -16.19
#